data_5dbb14369b63929acf570b54c07b21f5
#
_entry.id   5dbb14369b63929acf570b54c07b21f5
#
_cell.length_a   1.000
_cell.length_b   1.000
_cell.length_c   1.000
_cell.angle_alpha   90.00
_cell.angle_beta   90.00
_cell.angle_gamma   90.00
#
_symmetry.space_group_name_H-M   'P 1'
#
loop_
_entity.id
_entity.type
_entity.pdbx_description
1 polymer ?
#
loop_
_entity_poly.entity_id
_entity_poly.type
_entity_poly.pdbx_seq_one_letter_code
_entity_poly.pdbx_strand_id
1 'polypeptide(L)'
;MKRIVILMLAVVSLSILANAKKPKVVKPSPFVQMKSGHFERAGKPYYYVGTNFWYGAILGSEGQGGDRQRLLRELDNLKAMGIDNLRILVGSDGEQGVTTKVEPTLQKAPGVYNDTILAGLDYLLMEMGKRQMVAVLYLNNSWEWSGGYGFYLEHAGEGKAPRPNEAGYTAFMNFVSKYASCEKAHQLFYQYVKDIISRTNRYTGLKYTDDPAIMSWQIGNEPRAFSQEAKQPFAKWLAEASALIRSLDKNHLISIGSEGSWGCENDMALYEQICSDVNIDYMNIHLWPYNWGWAHERTLRKDFEQSCRNTKQYIDEHLQLASRLSKPVVMEEFGFPRDGFSFSQESTTTVRDAYYRFVFGLVADNALSGGNFAGCNFWGWGGEANPTHQQWQVGDPYTGDPAQEAQGLNSVFSTDTTTIQVIREQVERIGSAGK
;
A
#
# COMPACT_ATOMS: atom_id res chain seq x y z
N MET A 1 -25.69 82.12 27.45
CA MET A 1 -25.80 80.76 27.97
C MET A 1 -26.03 79.80 26.79
N LYS A 2 -25.01 79.39 26.08
CA LYS A 2 -25.05 78.34 25.06
C LYS A 2 -23.59 78.06 24.62
N ARG A 3 -22.84 77.30 25.40
CA ARG A 3 -21.55 76.71 25.01
C ARG A 3 -21.03 75.86 26.18
N ILE A 4 -21.53 74.70 26.47
CA ILE A 4 -20.90 73.60 27.24
C ILE A 4 -21.85 72.41 27.16
N VAL A 5 -21.92 71.71 26.07
CA VAL A 5 -22.53 70.35 25.97
C VAL A 5 -21.96 69.57 24.71
N ILE A 6 -20.79 69.82 24.22
CA ILE A 6 -20.20 68.99 23.13
C ILE A 6 -18.74 68.66 23.52
N LEU A 7 -18.53 68.02 24.64
CA LEU A 7 -17.18 67.43 24.91
C LEU A 7 -17.19 66.20 25.83
N MET A 8 -18.27 65.40 25.80
CA MET A 8 -18.32 64.13 26.57
C MET A 8 -18.81 62.95 25.82
N LEU A 9 -18.68 62.93 24.50
CA LEU A 9 -19.07 61.75 23.66
C LEU A 9 -17.92 61.16 22.82
N ALA A 10 -16.69 61.62 23.02
CA ALA A 10 -15.53 61.15 22.22
C ALA A 10 -14.54 60.22 22.97
N VAL A 11 -14.81 59.81 24.21
CA VAL A 11 -13.85 59.06 25.03
C VAL A 11 -14.30 57.60 25.30
N VAL A 12 -15.50 57.17 24.85
CA VAL A 12 -15.99 55.81 25.11
C VAL A 12 -15.79 54.87 23.94
N SER A 13 -15.29 55.33 22.78
CA SER A 13 -15.14 54.49 21.57
C SER A 13 -13.75 53.89 21.38
N LEU A 14 -12.80 54.05 22.28
CA LEU A 14 -11.41 53.58 22.08
C LEU A 14 -10.98 52.41 22.96
N SER A 15 -11.86 51.74 23.72
CA SER A 15 -11.49 50.67 24.63
C SER A 15 -12.03 49.29 24.30
N ILE A 16 -12.58 49.07 23.09
CA ILE A 16 -13.11 47.75 22.69
C ILE A 16 -12.24 47.02 21.62
N LEU A 17 -11.09 47.56 21.23
CA LEU A 17 -10.24 46.98 20.20
C LEU A 17 -8.96 46.28 20.70
N ALA A 18 -8.89 45.85 21.95
CA ALA A 18 -7.66 45.28 22.51
C ALA A 18 -7.83 43.89 23.15
N ASN A 19 -8.61 42.98 22.55
CA ASN A 19 -8.55 41.57 22.93
C ASN A 19 -8.94 40.62 21.79
N ALA A 20 -8.53 40.89 20.56
CA ALA A 20 -8.48 39.86 19.53
C ALA A 20 -7.31 38.93 19.90
N LYS A 21 -7.60 37.80 20.56
CA LYS A 21 -6.63 36.71 20.72
C LYS A 21 -6.08 36.39 19.32
N LYS A 22 -4.77 36.61 19.12
CA LYS A 22 -4.09 36.14 17.88
C LYS A 22 -4.53 34.72 17.65
N PRO A 23 -5.00 34.36 16.43
CA PRO A 23 -5.36 32.99 16.12
C PRO A 23 -4.15 32.09 16.46
N LYS A 24 -4.38 31.05 17.28
CA LYS A 24 -3.35 30.05 17.56
C LYS A 24 -2.95 29.47 16.21
N VAL A 25 -1.71 29.71 15.80
CA VAL A 25 -1.15 28.99 14.62
C VAL A 25 -1.12 27.50 14.99
N VAL A 26 -2.09 26.77 14.49
CA VAL A 26 -2.12 25.30 14.65
C VAL A 26 -1.02 24.76 13.76
N LYS A 27 -0.01 24.14 14.34
CA LYS A 27 1.03 23.45 13.56
C LYS A 27 0.36 22.33 12.75
N PRO A 28 0.72 22.16 11.45
CA PRO A 28 0.22 21.04 10.67
C PRO A 28 0.53 19.70 11.34
N SER A 29 -0.35 18.72 11.18
CA SER A 29 -0.07 17.34 11.61
C SER A 29 1.20 16.81 10.93
N PRO A 30 2.07 16.08 11.66
CA PRO A 30 3.19 15.40 11.04
C PRO A 30 2.76 14.17 10.23
N PHE A 31 1.54 13.67 10.49
CA PHE A 31 0.97 12.49 9.82
C PHE A 31 0.25 12.87 8.52
N VAL A 32 0.20 11.93 7.58
CA VAL A 32 -0.73 12.04 6.46
C VAL A 32 -2.15 11.90 7.01
N GLN A 33 -3.04 12.80 6.58
CA GLN A 33 -4.43 12.83 7.02
C GLN A 33 -5.37 12.75 5.82
N MET A 34 -6.57 12.21 6.04
CA MET A 34 -7.68 12.30 5.10
C MET A 34 -8.59 13.45 5.53
N LYS A 35 -8.84 14.39 4.62
CA LYS A 35 -9.74 15.52 4.82
C LYS A 35 -10.59 15.73 3.58
N SER A 36 -11.90 15.71 3.76
CA SER A 36 -12.86 15.99 2.68
C SER A 36 -12.61 15.20 1.40
N GLY A 37 -12.26 13.91 1.52
CA GLY A 37 -12.02 13.02 0.39
C GLY A 37 -10.63 13.12 -0.24
N HIS A 38 -9.68 13.84 0.37
CA HIS A 38 -8.33 14.02 -0.13
C HIS A 38 -7.28 13.73 0.94
N PHE A 39 -6.08 13.38 0.53
CA PHE A 39 -4.95 13.34 1.45
C PHE A 39 -4.34 14.71 1.65
N GLU A 40 -3.92 14.96 2.88
CA GLU A 40 -3.15 16.12 3.28
C GLU A 40 -1.89 15.68 4.02
N ARG A 41 -0.75 16.27 3.68
CA ARG A 41 0.52 16.05 4.36
C ARG A 41 1.17 17.39 4.69
N ALA A 42 1.49 17.61 5.95
CA ALA A 42 2.06 18.88 6.43
C ALA A 42 1.22 20.11 6.03
N GLY A 43 -0.11 19.98 5.99
CA GLY A 43 -1.04 21.05 5.64
C GLY A 43 -1.18 21.37 4.16
N LYS A 44 -0.70 20.47 3.28
CA LYS A 44 -0.81 20.59 1.82
C LYS A 44 -1.47 19.37 1.21
N PRO A 45 -2.17 19.50 0.06
CA PRO A 45 -2.65 18.35 -0.68
C PRO A 45 -1.51 17.37 -0.97
N TYR A 46 -1.79 16.07 -0.84
CA TYR A 46 -0.80 15.02 -1.06
C TYR A 46 -1.32 14.04 -2.11
N TYR A 47 -0.72 14.12 -3.29
CA TYR A 47 -0.88 13.19 -4.41
C TYR A 47 0.48 12.58 -4.70
N TYR A 48 0.54 11.30 -5.07
CA TYR A 48 1.83 10.64 -5.23
C TYR A 48 1.87 9.54 -6.30
N VAL A 49 3.07 9.29 -6.79
CA VAL A 49 3.48 8.00 -7.36
C VAL A 49 4.39 7.35 -6.32
N GLY A 50 4.03 6.15 -5.94
CA GLY A 50 4.80 5.29 -5.06
C GLY A 50 5.16 3.98 -5.73
N THR A 51 5.73 3.07 -4.95
CA THR A 51 6.06 1.71 -5.42
C THR A 51 5.84 0.67 -4.33
N ASN A 52 5.63 -0.57 -4.75
CA ASN A 52 5.74 -1.72 -3.87
C ASN A 52 7.21 -2.04 -3.62
N PHE A 53 7.59 -2.08 -2.35
CA PHE A 53 8.92 -2.40 -1.85
C PHE A 53 8.77 -3.45 -0.75
N TRP A 54 8.06 -4.55 -1.08
CA TRP A 54 7.59 -5.57 -0.15
C TRP A 54 8.72 -6.15 0.71
N TYR A 55 9.92 -6.31 0.16
CA TYR A 55 11.08 -6.89 0.82
C TYR A 55 11.89 -5.91 1.70
N GLY A 56 11.44 -4.68 1.86
CA GLY A 56 12.19 -3.62 2.55
C GLY A 56 12.58 -3.95 3.99
N ALA A 57 11.70 -4.63 4.75
CA ALA A 57 11.99 -5.07 6.11
C ALA A 57 13.10 -6.14 6.16
N ILE A 58 13.10 -7.06 5.20
CA ILE A 58 14.14 -8.10 5.08
C ILE A 58 15.48 -7.44 4.72
N LEU A 59 15.48 -6.54 3.73
CA LEU A 59 16.67 -5.84 3.29
C LEU A 59 17.31 -4.98 4.41
N GLY A 60 16.44 -4.38 5.27
CA GLY A 60 16.86 -3.61 6.45
C GLY A 60 17.39 -4.44 7.62
N SER A 61 17.25 -5.77 7.57
CA SER A 61 17.66 -6.67 8.63
C SER A 61 19.18 -6.92 8.64
N GLU A 62 19.68 -7.49 9.74
CA GLU A 62 21.05 -7.98 9.85
C GLU A 62 21.11 -9.51 9.69
N GLY A 63 20.01 -10.13 9.29
CA GLY A 63 19.88 -11.56 9.11
C GLY A 63 19.97 -11.99 7.65
N GLN A 64 19.45 -13.20 7.39
CA GLN A 64 19.37 -13.75 6.05
C GLN A 64 18.64 -12.79 5.10
N GLY A 65 19.25 -12.49 3.97
CA GLY A 65 18.71 -11.60 2.94
C GLY A 65 18.83 -10.10 3.25
N GLY A 66 19.40 -9.73 4.41
CA GLY A 66 19.64 -8.35 4.78
C GLY A 66 20.81 -7.73 4.00
N ASP A 67 20.62 -6.51 3.53
CA ASP A 67 21.66 -5.67 2.92
C ASP A 67 21.29 -4.19 3.13
N ARG A 68 21.70 -3.66 4.27
CA ARG A 68 21.44 -2.26 4.64
C ARG A 68 22.12 -1.27 3.69
N GLN A 69 23.27 -1.62 3.11
CA GLN A 69 23.95 -0.74 2.17
C GLN A 69 23.11 -0.60 0.87
N ARG A 70 22.62 -1.71 0.35
CA ARG A 70 21.66 -1.68 -0.77
C ARG A 70 20.39 -0.92 -0.39
N LEU A 71 19.81 -1.17 0.79
CA LEU A 71 18.62 -0.46 1.25
C LEU A 71 18.80 1.06 1.18
N LEU A 72 19.90 1.58 1.69
CA LEU A 72 20.17 3.03 1.67
C LEU A 72 20.23 3.57 0.24
N ARG A 73 20.94 2.88 -0.67
CA ARG A 73 21.02 3.30 -2.09
C ARG A 73 19.66 3.25 -2.77
N GLU A 74 18.84 2.20 -2.53
CA GLU A 74 17.51 2.07 -3.10
C GLU A 74 16.58 3.20 -2.62
N LEU A 75 16.60 3.54 -1.33
CA LEU A 75 15.82 4.66 -0.80
C LEU A 75 16.29 6.01 -1.37
N ASP A 76 17.59 6.21 -1.53
CA ASP A 76 18.15 7.42 -2.14
C ASP A 76 17.75 7.53 -3.63
N ASN A 77 17.81 6.43 -4.39
CA ASN A 77 17.39 6.37 -5.78
C ASN A 77 15.89 6.67 -5.94
N LEU A 78 15.04 6.05 -5.13
CA LEU A 78 13.59 6.29 -5.12
C LEU A 78 13.29 7.77 -4.79
N LYS A 79 13.94 8.30 -3.76
CA LYS A 79 13.77 9.71 -3.37
C LYS A 79 14.22 10.67 -4.47
N ALA A 80 15.32 10.38 -5.16
CA ALA A 80 15.82 11.18 -6.29
C ALA A 80 14.87 11.15 -7.51
N MET A 81 14.01 10.12 -7.63
CA MET A 81 12.94 10.08 -8.62
C MET A 81 11.67 10.81 -8.16
N GLY A 82 11.63 11.30 -6.91
CA GLY A 82 10.48 11.95 -6.30
C GLY A 82 9.45 10.96 -5.74
N ILE A 83 9.80 9.67 -5.61
CA ILE A 83 8.98 8.66 -4.94
C ILE A 83 9.21 8.79 -3.44
N ASP A 84 8.13 9.02 -2.70
CA ASP A 84 8.17 9.16 -1.24
C ASP A 84 7.13 8.29 -0.50
N ASN A 85 6.44 7.41 -1.23
CA ASN A 85 5.47 6.45 -0.69
C ASN A 85 5.86 5.03 -1.08
N LEU A 86 6.04 4.18 -0.07
CA LEU A 86 6.40 2.77 -0.27
C LEU A 86 5.35 1.86 0.40
N ARG A 87 4.84 0.89 -0.37
CA ARG A 87 3.98 -0.16 0.17
C ARG A 87 4.84 -1.36 0.55
N ILE A 88 4.76 -1.80 1.81
CA ILE A 88 5.73 -2.68 2.46
C ILE A 88 5.01 -3.82 3.17
N LEU A 89 5.47 -5.05 2.96
CA LEU A 89 5.08 -6.20 3.75
C LEU A 89 5.75 -6.11 5.13
N VAL A 90 4.96 -6.18 6.20
CA VAL A 90 5.51 -6.24 7.56
C VAL A 90 6.34 -7.51 7.74
N GLY A 91 5.87 -8.64 7.24
CA GLY A 91 6.61 -9.89 7.17
C GLY A 91 5.75 -11.05 6.68
N SER A 92 6.41 -12.13 6.29
CA SER A 92 5.75 -13.37 5.87
C SER A 92 5.57 -14.35 7.04
N ASP A 93 4.60 -15.27 6.90
CA ASP A 93 4.22 -16.23 7.93
C ASP A 93 4.47 -17.68 7.49
N GLY A 94 4.80 -18.56 8.46
CA GLY A 94 4.85 -20.00 8.29
C GLY A 94 6.22 -20.60 8.07
N GLU A 95 6.23 -21.81 7.52
CA GLU A 95 7.44 -22.59 7.30
C GLU A 95 8.37 -21.95 6.28
N GLN A 96 9.68 -22.10 6.50
CA GLN A 96 10.74 -21.83 5.52
C GLN A 96 11.01 -23.06 4.64
N GLY A 97 11.72 -22.87 3.52
CA GLY A 97 12.02 -23.96 2.57
C GLY A 97 10.89 -24.23 1.57
N VAL A 98 9.95 -23.32 1.43
CA VAL A 98 8.86 -23.40 0.44
C VAL A 98 9.20 -22.51 -0.75
N THR A 99 9.46 -23.08 -1.89
CA THR A 99 10.03 -22.42 -3.09
C THR A 99 9.24 -21.17 -3.53
N THR A 100 7.93 -21.16 -3.34
CA THR A 100 7.04 -20.04 -3.74
C THR A 100 6.74 -19.04 -2.64
N LYS A 101 7.41 -19.18 -1.48
CA LYS A 101 7.17 -18.28 -0.33
C LYS A 101 8.33 -17.34 -0.10
N VAL A 102 7.98 -16.15 0.39
CA VAL A 102 8.95 -15.16 0.85
C VAL A 102 9.67 -15.67 2.09
N GLU A 103 10.99 -15.68 2.04
CA GLU A 103 11.91 -16.01 3.12
C GLU A 103 12.92 -14.89 3.35
N PRO A 104 13.40 -14.72 4.59
CA PRO A 104 13.02 -15.42 5.82
C PRO A 104 11.63 -15.00 6.32
N THR A 105 10.95 -15.89 7.05
CA THR A 105 9.62 -15.63 7.60
C THR A 105 9.70 -14.81 8.89
N LEU A 106 8.72 -13.93 9.11
CA LEU A 106 8.55 -13.18 10.34
C LEU A 106 7.95 -14.05 11.44
N GLN A 107 6.86 -14.75 11.16
CA GLN A 107 6.20 -15.64 12.10
C GLN A 107 6.40 -17.11 11.73
N LYS A 108 7.04 -17.89 12.60
CA LYS A 108 7.09 -19.36 12.46
C LYS A 108 5.87 -20.05 13.06
N ALA A 109 5.31 -19.46 14.09
CA ALA A 109 4.05 -19.81 14.73
C ALA A 109 3.41 -18.52 15.26
N PRO A 110 2.09 -18.46 15.49
CA PRO A 110 1.45 -17.26 15.99
C PRO A 110 2.10 -16.73 17.28
N GLY A 111 2.51 -15.45 17.24
CA GLY A 111 3.22 -14.80 18.33
C GLY A 111 4.71 -15.16 18.49
N VAL A 112 5.28 -16.00 17.62
CA VAL A 112 6.71 -16.35 17.62
C VAL A 112 7.40 -15.64 16.47
N TYR A 113 7.95 -14.47 16.76
CA TYR A 113 8.52 -13.56 15.76
C TYR A 113 10.01 -13.75 15.54
N ASN A 114 10.44 -13.54 14.31
CA ASN A 114 11.83 -13.34 13.95
C ASN A 114 12.22 -11.88 14.26
N ASP A 115 12.87 -11.67 15.40
CA ASP A 115 13.26 -10.34 15.88
C ASP A 115 14.22 -9.61 14.93
N THR A 116 14.97 -10.36 14.11
CA THR A 116 15.85 -9.79 13.08
C THR A 116 15.06 -9.06 12.00
N ILE A 117 13.93 -9.62 11.57
CA ILE A 117 13.02 -8.97 10.58
C ILE A 117 12.34 -7.76 11.21
N LEU A 118 11.88 -7.86 12.44
CA LEU A 118 11.31 -6.70 13.15
C LEU A 118 12.33 -5.58 13.32
N ALA A 119 13.60 -5.92 13.61
CA ALA A 119 14.68 -4.94 13.63
C ALA A 119 14.92 -4.32 12.26
N GLY A 120 14.80 -5.12 11.20
CA GLY A 120 14.92 -4.64 9.82
C GLY A 120 13.80 -3.65 9.46
N LEU A 121 12.56 -3.91 9.89
CA LEU A 121 11.44 -2.99 9.73
C LEU A 121 11.68 -1.67 10.50
N ASP A 122 12.15 -1.76 11.76
CA ASP A 122 12.53 -0.59 12.55
C ASP A 122 13.58 0.26 11.83
N TYR A 123 14.62 -0.40 11.27
CA TYR A 123 15.69 0.28 10.54
C TYR A 123 15.18 0.94 9.26
N LEU A 124 14.37 0.24 8.50
CA LEU A 124 13.71 0.77 7.30
C LEU A 124 12.91 2.04 7.60
N LEU A 125 12.03 1.99 8.60
CA LEU A 125 11.19 3.14 8.98
C LEU A 125 12.03 4.33 9.43
N MET A 126 13.10 4.10 10.21
CA MET A 126 14.05 5.16 10.57
C MET A 126 14.67 5.80 9.33
N GLU A 127 15.14 5.01 8.37
CA GLU A 127 15.80 5.52 7.16
C GLU A 127 14.81 6.22 6.21
N MET A 128 13.56 5.73 6.14
CA MET A 128 12.47 6.40 5.42
C MET A 128 12.14 7.75 6.06
N GLY A 129 12.03 7.81 7.39
CA GLY A 129 11.77 9.05 8.12
C GLY A 129 12.83 10.12 7.88
N LYS A 130 14.12 9.77 7.88
CA LYS A 130 15.22 10.67 7.53
C LYS A 130 15.09 11.29 6.14
N ARG A 131 14.50 10.55 5.20
CA ARG A 131 14.27 10.96 3.80
C ARG A 131 12.90 11.59 3.58
N GLN A 132 12.11 11.77 4.64
CA GLN A 132 10.73 12.24 4.54
C GLN A 132 9.88 11.36 3.60
N MET A 133 10.09 10.05 3.64
CA MET A 133 9.29 9.05 2.96
C MET A 133 8.27 8.46 3.94
N VAL A 134 7.17 7.90 3.41
CA VAL A 134 6.13 7.27 4.21
C VAL A 134 5.84 5.83 3.73
N ALA A 135 5.51 4.98 4.69
CA ALA A 135 5.21 3.56 4.47
C ALA A 135 3.71 3.29 4.57
N VAL A 136 3.19 2.50 3.65
CA VAL A 136 1.93 1.76 3.81
C VAL A 136 2.30 0.34 4.22
N LEU A 137 1.95 -0.03 5.45
CA LEU A 137 2.34 -1.32 6.04
C LEU A 137 1.18 -2.31 5.99
N TYR A 138 1.28 -3.35 5.15
CA TYR A 138 0.26 -4.39 5.11
C TYR A 138 0.60 -5.56 6.03
N LEU A 139 -0.42 -5.98 6.80
CA LEU A 139 -0.29 -6.85 7.98
C LEU A 139 -0.57 -8.32 7.68
N ASN A 140 -1.28 -8.62 6.61
CA ASN A 140 -1.74 -9.97 6.26
C ASN A 140 -1.65 -10.18 4.74
N ASN A 141 -1.93 -11.40 4.29
CA ASN A 141 -2.06 -11.72 2.87
C ASN A 141 -3.15 -12.78 2.68
N SER A 142 -3.98 -12.63 1.66
CA SER A 142 -4.91 -13.69 1.30
C SER A 142 -4.24 -14.82 0.51
N TRP A 143 -3.10 -14.52 -0.14
CA TRP A 143 -2.33 -15.43 -0.97
C TRP A 143 -1.19 -16.12 -0.19
N GLU A 144 -0.77 -17.28 -0.68
CA GLU A 144 0.18 -18.15 -0.01
C GLU A 144 1.62 -17.62 0.04
N TRP A 145 2.00 -16.74 -0.88
CA TRP A 145 3.40 -16.34 -1.06
C TRP A 145 4.03 -15.61 0.14
N SER A 146 3.20 -15.07 1.04
CA SER A 146 3.68 -14.57 2.32
C SER A 146 2.91 -15.13 3.53
N GLY A 147 2.20 -16.24 3.38
CA GLY A 147 1.48 -16.91 4.47
C GLY A 147 0.05 -16.43 4.68
N GLY A 148 -0.23 -15.71 5.76
CA GLY A 148 -1.54 -15.08 5.97
C GLY A 148 -2.68 -16.07 6.23
N TYR A 149 -3.76 -16.00 5.43
CA TYR A 149 -4.98 -16.80 5.67
C TYR A 149 -4.70 -18.28 5.92
N GLY A 150 -3.88 -18.91 5.05
CA GLY A 150 -3.51 -20.31 5.20
C GLY A 150 -2.81 -20.59 6.52
N PHE A 151 -1.85 -19.74 6.91
CA PHE A 151 -1.12 -19.87 8.16
C PHE A 151 -2.02 -19.79 9.38
N TYR A 152 -2.93 -18.82 9.45
CA TYR A 152 -3.84 -18.70 10.59
C TYR A 152 -4.85 -19.84 10.65
N LEU A 153 -5.35 -20.33 9.51
CA LEU A 153 -6.25 -21.49 9.45
C LEU A 153 -5.56 -22.77 9.93
N GLU A 154 -4.31 -23.03 9.52
CA GLU A 154 -3.53 -24.17 10.00
C GLU A 154 -3.42 -24.16 11.53
N HIS A 155 -3.07 -23.01 12.10
CA HIS A 155 -2.92 -22.86 13.56
C HIS A 155 -4.27 -22.77 14.31
N ALA A 156 -5.36 -22.49 13.60
CA ALA A 156 -6.71 -22.62 14.13
C ALA A 156 -7.17 -24.08 14.23
N GLY A 157 -6.49 -25.00 13.52
CA GLY A 157 -6.80 -26.43 13.50
C GLY A 157 -7.62 -26.88 12.30
N GLU A 158 -7.72 -26.06 11.25
CA GLU A 158 -8.48 -26.35 10.01
C GLU A 158 -7.73 -27.30 9.05
N GLY A 159 -6.54 -27.74 9.40
CA GLY A 159 -5.67 -28.57 8.57
C GLY A 159 -4.66 -27.76 7.81
N LYS A 160 -3.79 -28.43 7.02
CA LYS A 160 -2.72 -27.80 6.26
C LYS A 160 -3.26 -27.15 4.99
N ALA A 161 -2.86 -25.90 4.74
CA ALA A 161 -3.25 -25.18 3.52
C ALA A 161 -2.64 -25.86 2.27
N PRO A 162 -3.44 -26.13 1.22
CA PRO A 162 -2.92 -26.62 -0.03
C PRO A 162 -1.92 -25.63 -0.64
N ARG A 163 -0.84 -26.11 -1.22
CA ARG A 163 0.11 -25.27 -1.96
C ARG A 163 -0.34 -25.14 -3.42
N PRO A 164 -0.51 -23.93 -3.97
CA PRO A 164 -0.98 -23.76 -5.34
C PRO A 164 -0.12 -24.43 -6.41
N ASN A 165 1.20 -24.47 -6.24
CA ASN A 165 2.11 -25.15 -7.14
C ASN A 165 1.98 -26.69 -7.14
N GLU A 166 1.40 -27.29 -6.09
CA GLU A 166 1.18 -28.73 -5.96
C GLU A 166 -0.27 -29.13 -6.23
N ALA A 167 -1.23 -28.36 -5.69
CA ALA A 167 -2.66 -28.71 -5.70
C ALA A 167 -3.52 -27.78 -6.59
N GLY A 168 -2.92 -26.71 -7.12
CA GLY A 168 -3.61 -25.68 -7.90
C GLY A 168 -4.30 -24.62 -7.06
N TYR A 169 -4.48 -23.43 -7.65
CA TYR A 169 -5.11 -22.27 -6.97
C TYR A 169 -6.56 -22.55 -6.55
N THR A 170 -7.32 -23.36 -7.29
CA THR A 170 -8.71 -23.70 -6.91
C THR A 170 -8.76 -24.41 -5.54
N ALA A 171 -7.87 -25.37 -5.31
CA ALA A 171 -7.82 -26.07 -4.02
C ALA A 171 -7.41 -25.13 -2.88
N PHE A 172 -6.46 -24.25 -3.14
CA PHE A 172 -6.03 -23.24 -2.19
C PHE A 172 -7.19 -22.26 -1.85
N MET A 173 -7.84 -21.67 -2.86
CA MET A 173 -8.94 -20.72 -2.67
C MET A 173 -10.11 -21.33 -1.90
N ASN A 174 -10.48 -22.58 -2.22
CA ASN A 174 -11.52 -23.31 -1.48
C ASN A 174 -11.14 -23.53 -0.01
N PHE A 175 -9.86 -23.74 0.30
CA PHE A 175 -9.41 -23.88 1.68
C PHE A 175 -9.43 -22.53 2.41
N VAL A 176 -8.84 -21.50 1.82
CA VAL A 176 -8.69 -20.19 2.48
C VAL A 176 -9.98 -19.40 2.58
N SER A 177 -11.02 -19.73 1.81
CA SER A 177 -12.36 -19.15 1.96
C SER A 177 -12.96 -19.37 3.36
N LYS A 178 -12.54 -20.41 4.08
CA LYS A 178 -12.91 -20.68 5.47
C LYS A 178 -12.46 -19.56 6.42
N TYR A 179 -11.41 -18.83 6.04
CA TYR A 179 -10.86 -17.78 6.90
C TYR A 179 -11.90 -16.75 7.27
N ALA A 180 -12.78 -16.36 6.35
CA ALA A 180 -13.82 -15.37 6.58
C ALA A 180 -14.73 -15.68 7.79
N SER A 181 -14.90 -16.96 8.15
CA SER A 181 -15.77 -17.40 9.26
C SER A 181 -15.00 -18.07 10.42
N CYS A 182 -13.67 -18.14 10.35
CA CYS A 182 -12.88 -18.83 11.37
C CYS A 182 -12.45 -17.88 12.48
N GLU A 183 -13.29 -17.71 13.50
CA GLU A 183 -13.01 -16.80 14.63
C GLU A 183 -11.67 -17.08 15.32
N LYS A 184 -11.28 -18.37 15.44
CA LYS A 184 -9.99 -18.71 16.03
C LYS A 184 -8.81 -18.20 15.20
N ALA A 185 -8.90 -18.26 13.87
CA ALA A 185 -7.89 -17.68 12.98
C ALA A 185 -7.86 -16.15 13.11
N HIS A 186 -9.03 -15.51 13.22
CA HIS A 186 -9.12 -14.06 13.45
C HIS A 186 -8.46 -13.66 14.78
N GLN A 187 -8.67 -14.39 15.88
CA GLN A 187 -8.04 -14.08 17.17
C GLN A 187 -6.52 -14.16 17.11
N LEU A 188 -5.95 -15.13 16.38
CA LEU A 188 -4.51 -15.23 16.15
C LEU A 188 -4.00 -14.03 15.37
N PHE A 189 -4.69 -13.62 14.32
CA PHE A 189 -4.38 -12.42 13.56
C PHE A 189 -4.51 -11.14 14.40
N TYR A 190 -5.56 -11.01 15.21
CA TYR A 190 -5.75 -9.83 16.06
C TYR A 190 -4.66 -9.69 17.13
N GLN A 191 -4.12 -10.81 17.62
CA GLN A 191 -2.96 -10.75 18.52
C GLN A 191 -1.72 -10.22 17.78
N TYR A 192 -1.45 -10.70 16.58
CA TYR A 192 -0.38 -10.19 15.72
C TYR A 192 -0.53 -8.68 15.45
N VAL A 193 -1.73 -8.23 15.11
CA VAL A 193 -2.02 -6.80 14.89
C VAL A 193 -1.65 -5.97 16.14
N LYS A 194 -2.05 -6.44 17.33
CA LYS A 194 -1.70 -5.76 18.60
C LYS A 194 -0.20 -5.69 18.81
N ASP A 195 0.51 -6.78 18.56
CA ASP A 195 1.95 -6.87 18.80
C ASP A 195 2.73 -5.93 17.85
N ILE A 196 2.33 -5.87 16.58
CA ILE A 196 2.98 -5.00 15.60
C ILE A 196 2.68 -3.51 15.84
N ILE A 197 1.41 -3.14 16.03
CA ILE A 197 1.03 -1.72 16.17
C ILE A 197 1.57 -1.13 17.47
N SER A 198 1.64 -1.90 18.55
CA SER A 198 2.18 -1.43 19.84
C SER A 198 3.70 -1.42 19.93
N ARG A 199 4.40 -1.79 18.84
CA ARG A 199 5.85 -1.83 18.81
C ARG A 199 6.46 -0.44 19.01
N THR A 200 7.62 -0.41 19.67
CA THR A 200 8.51 0.75 19.74
C THR A 200 9.73 0.49 18.86
N ASN A 201 10.00 1.38 17.93
CA ASN A 201 11.15 1.31 17.03
C ASN A 201 12.44 1.38 17.85
N ARG A 202 13.29 0.36 17.74
CA ARG A 202 14.51 0.23 18.56
C ARG A 202 15.59 1.28 18.22
N TYR A 203 15.54 1.87 17.03
CA TYR A 203 16.54 2.86 16.59
C TYR A 203 16.12 4.30 16.90
N THR A 204 14.82 4.59 16.82
CA THR A 204 14.30 5.95 17.04
C THR A 204 13.71 6.15 18.44
N GLY A 205 13.32 5.08 19.11
CA GLY A 205 12.58 5.12 20.37
C GLY A 205 11.13 5.57 20.24
N LEU A 206 10.65 5.82 19.01
CA LEU A 206 9.25 6.18 18.76
C LEU A 206 8.37 4.92 18.80
N LYS A 207 7.18 5.03 19.38
CA LYS A 207 6.15 4.02 19.15
C LYS A 207 5.72 4.08 17.68
N TYR A 208 5.36 2.96 17.10
CA TYR A 208 4.85 2.93 15.73
C TYR A 208 3.61 3.83 15.56
N THR A 209 2.75 3.89 16.59
CA THR A 209 1.60 4.79 16.61
C THR A 209 1.94 6.28 16.61
N ASP A 210 3.19 6.64 16.87
CA ASP A 210 3.68 8.03 16.93
C ASP A 210 4.71 8.33 15.82
N ASP A 211 4.98 7.38 14.91
CA ASP A 211 5.99 7.50 13.87
C ASP A 211 5.40 8.06 12.55
N PRO A 212 5.69 9.33 12.20
CA PRO A 212 5.16 9.92 10.98
C PRO A 212 5.75 9.32 9.67
N ALA A 213 6.73 8.43 9.76
CA ALA A 213 7.19 7.63 8.62
C ALA A 213 6.18 6.52 8.23
N ILE A 214 5.20 6.24 9.07
CA ILE A 214 4.07 5.38 8.73
C ILE A 214 2.93 6.27 8.23
N MET A 215 2.39 5.97 7.05
CA MET A 215 1.20 6.62 6.53
C MET A 215 -0.06 5.86 6.93
N SER A 216 -0.03 4.56 6.76
CA SER A 216 -1.23 3.73 6.87
C SER A 216 -0.91 2.32 7.34
N TRP A 217 -1.83 1.79 8.15
CA TRP A 217 -2.01 0.37 8.39
C TRP A 217 -2.95 -0.20 7.34
N GLN A 218 -2.53 -1.26 6.70
CA GLN A 218 -3.33 -1.96 5.72
C GLN A 218 -3.64 -3.36 6.22
N ILE A 219 -4.94 -3.73 6.23
CA ILE A 219 -5.39 -4.99 6.85
C ILE A 219 -4.70 -6.19 6.19
N GLY A 220 -4.55 -6.16 4.86
CA GLY A 220 -3.84 -7.24 4.17
C GLY A 220 -3.49 -6.90 2.73
N ASN A 221 -2.76 -7.82 2.11
CA ASN A 221 -2.58 -7.84 0.66
C ASN A 221 -3.72 -8.62 0.03
N GLU A 222 -4.48 -7.94 -0.84
CA GLU A 222 -5.58 -8.51 -1.62
C GLU A 222 -6.56 -9.38 -0.81
N PRO A 223 -7.09 -8.89 0.34
CA PRO A 223 -8.04 -9.68 1.09
C PRO A 223 -9.27 -9.99 0.25
N ARG A 224 -9.70 -11.26 0.26
CA ARG A 224 -10.83 -11.79 -0.52
C ARG A 224 -11.72 -12.71 0.30
N ALA A 225 -12.98 -12.79 -0.11
CA ALA A 225 -13.92 -13.77 0.41
C ALA A 225 -13.67 -15.18 -0.14
N PHE A 226 -13.24 -15.29 -1.41
CA PHE A 226 -13.02 -16.53 -2.16
C PHE A 226 -14.27 -17.41 -2.38
N SER A 227 -15.44 -17.02 -1.91
CA SER A 227 -16.72 -17.66 -2.21
C SER A 227 -17.90 -16.71 -2.00
N GLN A 228 -19.06 -17.04 -2.59
CA GLN A 228 -20.26 -16.23 -2.42
C GLN A 228 -20.78 -16.27 -0.97
N GLU A 229 -20.68 -17.44 -0.34
CA GLU A 229 -21.12 -17.67 1.04
C GLU A 229 -20.27 -16.90 2.05
N ALA A 230 -19.00 -16.69 1.74
CA ALA A 230 -18.05 -16.01 2.60
C ALA A 230 -18.14 -14.46 2.55
N LYS A 231 -18.89 -13.87 1.62
CA LYS A 231 -18.97 -12.41 1.42
C LYS A 231 -19.33 -11.63 2.69
N GLN A 232 -20.42 -12.01 3.35
CA GLN A 232 -20.86 -11.29 4.55
C GLN A 232 -19.96 -11.55 5.78
N PRO A 233 -19.54 -12.79 6.07
CA PRO A 233 -18.50 -13.02 7.08
C PRO A 233 -17.20 -12.24 6.80
N PHE A 234 -16.76 -12.15 5.55
CA PHE A 234 -15.59 -11.38 5.14
C PHE A 234 -15.73 -9.88 5.44
N ALA A 235 -16.87 -9.27 5.06
CA ALA A 235 -17.14 -7.87 5.37
C ALA A 235 -17.15 -7.62 6.89
N LYS A 236 -17.74 -8.53 7.67
CA LYS A 236 -17.74 -8.47 9.13
C LYS A 236 -16.33 -8.51 9.69
N TRP A 237 -15.49 -9.46 9.24
CA TRP A 237 -14.10 -9.57 9.68
C TRP A 237 -13.30 -8.30 9.39
N LEU A 238 -13.44 -7.71 8.19
CA LEU A 238 -12.77 -6.45 7.85
C LEU A 238 -13.19 -5.30 8.76
N ALA A 239 -14.48 -5.20 9.08
CA ALA A 239 -14.98 -4.19 10.02
C ALA A 239 -14.41 -4.39 11.44
N GLU A 240 -14.31 -5.63 11.92
CA GLU A 240 -13.71 -5.95 13.22
C GLU A 240 -12.20 -5.64 13.23
N ALA A 241 -11.48 -6.00 12.15
CA ALA A 241 -10.04 -5.73 12.02
C ALA A 241 -9.77 -4.21 11.99
N SER A 242 -10.51 -3.44 11.20
CA SER A 242 -10.37 -1.99 11.12
C SER A 242 -10.68 -1.31 12.45
N ALA A 243 -11.73 -1.75 13.16
CA ALA A 243 -12.07 -1.25 14.49
C ALA A 243 -10.97 -1.54 15.52
N LEU A 244 -10.38 -2.75 15.48
CA LEU A 244 -9.24 -3.09 16.34
C LEU A 244 -8.06 -2.17 16.06
N ILE A 245 -7.64 -2.00 14.81
CA ILE A 245 -6.52 -1.12 14.44
C ILE A 245 -6.81 0.30 14.91
N ARG A 246 -8.00 0.83 14.64
CA ARG A 246 -8.41 2.17 15.08
C ARG A 246 -8.44 2.33 16.61
N SER A 247 -8.71 1.27 17.34
CA SER A 247 -8.66 1.29 18.82
C SER A 247 -7.23 1.44 19.35
N LEU A 248 -6.24 0.90 18.62
CA LEU A 248 -4.83 0.93 18.98
C LEU A 248 -4.13 2.20 18.49
N ASP A 249 -4.55 2.72 17.33
CA ASP A 249 -3.91 3.85 16.65
C ASP A 249 -4.94 4.87 16.18
N LYS A 250 -4.76 6.12 16.61
CA LYS A 250 -5.61 7.27 16.27
C LYS A 250 -4.96 8.22 15.26
N ASN A 251 -3.71 8.01 14.94
CA ASN A 251 -2.90 8.93 14.13
C ASN A 251 -2.82 8.51 12.66
N HIS A 252 -2.67 7.20 12.39
CA HIS A 252 -2.43 6.71 11.05
C HIS A 252 -3.73 6.36 10.32
N LEU A 253 -3.65 6.39 9.00
CA LEU A 253 -4.73 5.98 8.12
C LEU A 253 -4.89 4.45 8.16
N ILE A 254 -6.07 3.99 7.81
CA ILE A 254 -6.39 2.56 7.70
C ILE A 254 -7.00 2.30 6.34
N SER A 255 -6.54 1.24 5.68
CA SER A 255 -7.11 0.75 4.42
C SER A 255 -7.19 -0.76 4.40
N ILE A 256 -7.90 -1.28 3.41
CA ILE A 256 -8.15 -2.72 3.27
C ILE A 256 -6.98 -3.42 2.60
N GLY A 257 -6.44 -2.83 1.51
CA GLY A 257 -5.48 -3.44 0.57
C GLY A 257 -6.15 -4.30 -0.50
N SER A 258 -7.40 -3.99 -0.83
CA SER A 258 -8.23 -4.75 -1.78
C SER A 258 -7.91 -4.39 -3.23
N GLU A 259 -8.16 -5.36 -4.13
CA GLU A 259 -8.17 -5.13 -5.58
C GLU A 259 -9.37 -4.27 -6.06
N GLY A 260 -10.27 -3.89 -5.16
CA GLY A 260 -11.53 -3.24 -5.50
C GLY A 260 -12.68 -4.25 -5.62
N SER A 261 -13.59 -4.02 -6.56
CA SER A 261 -14.72 -4.94 -6.79
C SER A 261 -14.27 -6.33 -7.21
N TRP A 262 -13.13 -6.46 -7.89
CA TRP A 262 -12.53 -7.76 -8.26
C TRP A 262 -12.22 -8.60 -7.01
N GLY A 263 -11.59 -8.00 -5.99
CA GLY A 263 -11.32 -8.64 -4.70
C GLY A 263 -12.58 -8.95 -3.88
N CYS A 264 -13.71 -8.39 -4.26
CA CYS A 264 -15.02 -8.64 -3.66
C CYS A 264 -15.89 -9.59 -4.52
N GLU A 265 -15.30 -10.53 -5.23
CA GLU A 265 -15.99 -11.48 -6.12
C GLU A 265 -16.81 -10.77 -7.23
N ASN A 266 -16.26 -9.68 -7.80
CA ASN A 266 -16.88 -8.78 -8.75
C ASN A 266 -18.19 -8.12 -8.23
N ASP A 267 -18.32 -7.94 -6.93
CA ASP A 267 -19.48 -7.35 -6.27
C ASP A 267 -19.18 -5.93 -5.78
N MET A 268 -19.55 -4.93 -6.59
CA MET A 268 -19.38 -3.52 -6.24
C MET A 268 -20.18 -3.12 -5.00
N ALA A 269 -21.33 -3.76 -4.74
CA ALA A 269 -22.13 -3.47 -3.55
C ALA A 269 -21.45 -3.97 -2.27
N LEU A 270 -20.80 -5.14 -2.32
CA LEU A 270 -19.97 -5.63 -1.22
C LEU A 270 -18.76 -4.70 -0.99
N TYR A 271 -18.11 -4.27 -2.07
CA TYR A 271 -16.99 -3.32 -1.97
C TYR A 271 -17.42 -1.98 -1.37
N GLU A 272 -18.58 -1.46 -1.79
CA GLU A 272 -19.20 -0.25 -1.21
C GLU A 272 -19.51 -0.43 0.28
N GLN A 273 -20.13 -1.55 0.66
CA GLN A 273 -20.41 -1.89 2.05
C GLN A 273 -19.14 -1.85 2.91
N ILE A 274 -18.06 -2.50 2.46
CA ILE A 274 -16.78 -2.56 3.16
C ILE A 274 -16.13 -1.17 3.25
N CYS A 275 -16.07 -0.45 2.13
CA CYS A 275 -15.45 0.88 2.09
C CYS A 275 -16.25 1.95 2.83
N SER A 276 -17.53 1.71 3.13
CA SER A 276 -18.37 2.61 3.94
C SER A 276 -18.04 2.58 5.42
N ASP A 277 -17.25 1.60 5.89
CA ASP A 277 -16.84 1.53 7.30
C ASP A 277 -16.11 2.82 7.71
N VAL A 278 -16.50 3.35 8.89
CA VAL A 278 -15.98 4.62 9.43
C VAL A 278 -14.49 4.57 9.76
N ASN A 279 -13.93 3.39 10.00
CA ASN A 279 -12.52 3.21 10.33
C ASN A 279 -11.64 3.10 9.09
N ILE A 280 -12.20 2.83 7.91
CA ILE A 280 -11.49 2.80 6.64
C ILE A 280 -11.38 4.22 6.08
N ASP A 281 -10.17 4.76 5.98
CA ASP A 281 -9.93 6.14 5.57
C ASP A 281 -9.88 6.34 4.06
N TYR A 282 -9.43 5.34 3.31
CA TYR A 282 -9.31 5.41 1.85
C TYR A 282 -9.52 4.05 1.18
N MET A 283 -9.84 4.10 -0.10
CA MET A 283 -10.15 2.96 -0.94
C MET A 283 -8.92 2.50 -1.71
N ASN A 284 -8.82 1.21 -1.94
CA ASN A 284 -7.72 0.58 -2.69
C ASN A 284 -8.28 -0.09 -3.94
N ILE A 285 -7.52 -0.03 -5.03
CA ILE A 285 -7.72 -0.86 -6.22
C ILE A 285 -6.37 -1.40 -6.68
N HIS A 286 -6.38 -2.62 -7.23
CA HIS A 286 -5.26 -3.22 -7.95
C HIS A 286 -5.70 -3.52 -9.37
N LEU A 287 -4.78 -3.52 -10.32
CA LEU A 287 -5.06 -3.73 -11.72
C LEU A 287 -3.98 -4.58 -12.38
N TRP A 288 -4.38 -5.80 -12.76
CA TRP A 288 -3.50 -6.79 -13.31
C TRP A 288 -3.98 -7.27 -14.69
N PRO A 289 -3.74 -6.50 -15.79
CA PRO A 289 -4.25 -6.85 -17.12
C PRO A 289 -3.90 -8.26 -17.58
N TYR A 290 -2.69 -8.72 -17.28
CA TYR A 290 -2.27 -10.09 -17.60
C TYR A 290 -3.05 -11.13 -16.78
N ASN A 291 -3.07 -10.99 -15.46
CA ASN A 291 -3.72 -11.95 -14.55
C ASN A 291 -5.24 -12.00 -14.77
N TRP A 292 -5.84 -10.88 -15.20
CA TRP A 292 -7.29 -10.77 -15.45
C TRP A 292 -7.69 -11.13 -16.88
N GLY A 293 -6.74 -11.60 -17.69
CA GLY A 293 -6.98 -12.02 -19.06
C GLY A 293 -7.29 -10.89 -20.04
N TRP A 294 -6.89 -9.64 -19.70
CA TRP A 294 -7.00 -8.50 -20.61
C TRP A 294 -5.78 -8.36 -21.53
N ALA A 295 -4.65 -8.91 -21.11
CA ALA A 295 -3.43 -9.00 -21.89
C ALA A 295 -2.91 -10.43 -21.87
N HIS A 296 -2.31 -10.90 -22.98
CA HIS A 296 -1.83 -12.26 -23.13
C HIS A 296 -0.38 -12.26 -23.60
N GLU A 297 0.39 -13.26 -23.19
CA GLU A 297 1.81 -13.39 -23.46
C GLU A 297 2.16 -13.17 -24.94
N ARG A 298 1.42 -13.82 -25.85
CA ARG A 298 1.71 -13.76 -27.31
C ARG A 298 1.15 -12.52 -28.00
N THR A 299 0.31 -11.74 -27.33
CA THR A 299 -0.44 -10.64 -27.96
C THR A 299 -0.38 -9.33 -27.18
N LEU A 300 0.58 -9.16 -26.26
CA LEU A 300 0.71 -7.99 -25.40
C LEU A 300 0.49 -6.64 -26.13
N ARG A 301 1.18 -6.45 -27.26
CA ARG A 301 1.07 -5.22 -28.04
C ARG A 301 -0.31 -5.05 -28.69
N LYS A 302 -0.92 -6.15 -29.13
CA LYS A 302 -2.27 -6.15 -29.74
C LYS A 302 -3.34 -5.88 -28.70
N ASP A 303 -3.17 -6.43 -27.50
CA ASP A 303 -4.12 -6.32 -26.40
C ASP A 303 -4.03 -4.98 -25.65
N PHE A 304 -2.99 -4.20 -25.90
CA PHE A 304 -2.65 -2.98 -25.15
C PHE A 304 -3.81 -1.97 -25.08
N GLU A 305 -4.40 -1.61 -26.22
CA GLU A 305 -5.48 -0.61 -26.25
C GLU A 305 -6.72 -1.10 -25.49
N GLN A 306 -7.05 -2.39 -25.60
CA GLN A 306 -8.17 -2.95 -24.86
C GLN A 306 -7.87 -3.00 -23.36
N SER A 307 -6.65 -3.34 -22.96
CA SER A 307 -6.20 -3.28 -21.57
C SER A 307 -6.34 -1.87 -21.00
N CYS A 308 -5.96 -0.84 -21.76
CA CYS A 308 -6.12 0.56 -21.34
C CYS A 308 -7.60 0.96 -21.19
N ARG A 309 -8.48 0.54 -22.11
CA ARG A 309 -9.93 0.78 -22.00
C ARG A 309 -10.52 0.13 -20.75
N ASN A 310 -10.22 -1.13 -20.51
CA ASN A 310 -10.69 -1.87 -19.33
C ASN A 310 -10.17 -1.24 -18.03
N THR A 311 -8.88 -0.88 -18.00
CA THR A 311 -8.24 -0.17 -16.87
C THR A 311 -8.97 1.14 -16.57
N LYS A 312 -9.22 1.96 -17.59
CA LYS A 312 -9.91 3.24 -17.40
C LYS A 312 -11.34 3.05 -16.88
N GLN A 313 -12.08 2.11 -17.45
CA GLN A 313 -13.45 1.80 -17.01
C GLN A 313 -13.46 1.39 -15.55
N TYR A 314 -12.57 0.47 -15.15
CA TYR A 314 -12.47 0.00 -13.78
C TYR A 314 -12.15 1.15 -12.80
N ILE A 315 -11.19 1.99 -13.15
CA ILE A 315 -10.84 3.18 -12.35
C ILE A 315 -12.05 4.13 -12.24
N ASP A 316 -12.71 4.46 -13.36
CA ASP A 316 -13.84 5.39 -13.38
C ASP A 316 -15.00 4.91 -12.48
N GLU A 317 -15.33 3.61 -12.50
CA GLU A 317 -16.38 3.01 -11.65
C GLU A 317 -16.03 3.17 -10.16
N HIS A 318 -14.78 2.94 -9.78
CA HIS A 318 -14.32 3.09 -8.38
C HIS A 318 -14.23 4.55 -7.95
N LEU A 319 -13.85 5.47 -8.84
CA LEU A 319 -13.84 6.91 -8.56
C LEU A 319 -15.25 7.46 -8.36
N GLN A 320 -16.25 6.96 -9.10
CA GLN A 320 -17.65 7.32 -8.89
C GLN A 320 -18.13 6.88 -7.49
N LEU A 321 -17.79 5.68 -7.06
CA LEU A 321 -18.07 5.20 -5.70
C LEU A 321 -17.36 6.06 -4.65
N ALA A 322 -16.07 6.32 -4.84
CA ALA A 322 -15.26 7.11 -3.92
C ALA A 322 -15.80 8.52 -3.72
N SER A 323 -16.31 9.14 -4.79
CA SER A 323 -16.98 10.45 -4.73
C SER A 323 -18.22 10.40 -3.85
N ARG A 324 -19.03 9.33 -3.93
CA ARG A 324 -20.21 9.15 -3.05
C ARG A 324 -19.82 8.97 -1.59
N LEU A 325 -18.72 8.23 -1.34
CA LEU A 325 -18.23 7.95 0.01
C LEU A 325 -17.35 9.08 0.57
N SER A 326 -17.00 10.09 -0.24
CA SER A 326 -16.05 11.16 0.11
C SER A 326 -14.72 10.60 0.63
N LYS A 327 -14.16 9.59 -0.05
CA LYS A 327 -12.90 8.95 0.29
C LYS A 327 -11.92 9.02 -0.90
N PRO A 328 -10.61 9.16 -0.65
CA PRO A 328 -9.62 9.05 -1.71
C PRO A 328 -9.47 7.59 -2.19
N VAL A 329 -9.06 7.42 -3.44
CA VAL A 329 -8.69 6.13 -4.03
C VAL A 329 -7.20 6.10 -4.30
N VAL A 330 -6.57 4.97 -4.02
CA VAL A 330 -5.20 4.67 -4.41
C VAL A 330 -5.18 3.37 -5.21
N MET A 331 -4.52 3.40 -6.37
CA MET A 331 -4.19 2.18 -7.11
C MET A 331 -2.86 1.63 -6.59
N GLU A 332 -2.92 0.70 -5.64
CA GLU A 332 -1.75 0.26 -4.90
C GLU A 332 -0.94 -0.83 -5.59
N GLU A 333 -1.50 -1.46 -6.59
CA GLU A 333 -0.78 -2.38 -7.45
C GLU A 333 -1.23 -2.24 -8.89
N PHE A 334 -0.27 -2.19 -9.77
CA PHE A 334 -0.41 -2.42 -11.20
C PHE A 334 0.96 -2.73 -11.80
N GLY A 335 0.95 -3.48 -12.86
CA GLY A 335 2.15 -3.83 -13.60
C GLY A 335 1.83 -4.16 -15.05
N PHE A 336 2.85 -4.23 -15.85
CA PHE A 336 2.76 -4.71 -17.22
C PHE A 336 4.09 -5.38 -17.61
N PRO A 337 4.08 -6.55 -18.29
CA PRO A 337 5.29 -7.26 -18.67
C PRO A 337 6.16 -6.47 -19.64
N ARG A 338 7.44 -6.86 -19.76
CA ARG A 338 8.35 -6.37 -20.80
C ARG A 338 7.90 -6.82 -22.19
N ASP A 339 8.40 -6.16 -23.21
CA ASP A 339 8.14 -6.54 -24.60
C ASP A 339 8.47 -8.04 -24.85
N GLY A 340 7.59 -8.73 -25.54
CA GLY A 340 7.71 -10.16 -25.78
C GLY A 340 7.53 -11.06 -24.56
N PHE A 341 6.95 -10.54 -23.47
CA PHE A 341 6.80 -11.26 -22.20
C PHE A 341 8.14 -11.77 -21.63
N SER A 342 9.19 -11.02 -21.86
CA SER A 342 10.54 -11.37 -21.43
C SER A 342 10.77 -11.06 -19.96
N PHE A 343 11.59 -11.90 -19.30
CA PHE A 343 12.07 -11.67 -17.93
C PHE A 343 13.47 -11.04 -17.89
N SER A 344 14.14 -10.94 -19.03
CA SER A 344 15.49 -10.38 -19.13
C SER A 344 15.50 -8.87 -19.00
N GLN A 345 16.42 -8.35 -18.20
CA GLN A 345 16.65 -6.89 -18.10
C GLN A 345 17.15 -6.26 -19.40
N GLU A 346 17.66 -7.05 -20.34
CA GLU A 346 18.11 -6.58 -21.65
C GLU A 346 16.95 -6.32 -22.63
N SER A 347 15.77 -6.85 -22.33
CA SER A 347 14.57 -6.68 -23.15
C SER A 347 13.99 -5.29 -22.99
N THR A 348 13.47 -4.74 -24.10
CA THR A 348 12.81 -3.44 -24.10
C THR A 348 11.54 -3.43 -23.26
N THR A 349 11.12 -2.24 -22.83
CA THR A 349 9.93 -2.01 -21.98
C THR A 349 8.88 -1.14 -22.69
N THR A 350 8.86 -1.14 -24.02
CA THR A 350 8.05 -0.18 -24.83
C THR A 350 6.56 -0.22 -24.44
N VAL A 351 5.96 -1.42 -24.32
CA VAL A 351 4.54 -1.57 -23.98
C VAL A 351 4.30 -1.26 -22.51
N ARG A 352 5.21 -1.69 -21.61
CA ARG A 352 5.17 -1.33 -20.18
C ARG A 352 5.22 0.18 -20.00
N ASP A 353 6.15 0.88 -20.63
CA ASP A 353 6.31 2.33 -20.53
C ASP A 353 5.07 3.08 -21.02
N ALA A 354 4.45 2.60 -22.10
CA ALA A 354 3.19 3.15 -22.59
C ALA A 354 2.04 2.93 -21.58
N TYR A 355 1.95 1.74 -20.97
CA TYR A 355 0.94 1.45 -19.96
C TYR A 355 1.15 2.27 -18.68
N TYR A 356 2.39 2.39 -18.22
CA TYR A 356 2.75 3.22 -17.06
C TYR A 356 2.42 4.70 -17.30
N ARG A 357 2.79 5.22 -18.48
CA ARG A 357 2.43 6.60 -18.87
C ARG A 357 0.92 6.83 -18.89
N PHE A 358 0.15 5.83 -19.36
CA PHE A 358 -1.29 5.89 -19.36
C PHE A 358 -1.86 5.94 -17.95
N VAL A 359 -1.46 5.00 -17.07
CA VAL A 359 -1.94 4.91 -15.68
C VAL A 359 -1.56 6.15 -14.88
N PHE A 360 -0.28 6.52 -14.88
CA PHE A 360 0.17 7.74 -14.17
C PHE A 360 -0.50 9.00 -14.71
N GLY A 361 -0.77 9.03 -16.03
CA GLY A 361 -1.52 10.12 -16.67
C GLY A 361 -2.91 10.28 -16.07
N LEU A 362 -3.64 9.19 -15.83
CA LEU A 362 -4.97 9.23 -15.20
C LEU A 362 -4.90 9.80 -13.77
N VAL A 363 -3.87 9.39 -12.98
CA VAL A 363 -3.64 9.95 -11.63
C VAL A 363 -3.34 11.45 -11.73
N ALA A 364 -2.43 11.84 -12.62
CA ALA A 364 -2.01 13.23 -12.79
C ALA A 364 -3.17 14.14 -13.22
N ASP A 365 -3.96 13.72 -14.21
CA ASP A 365 -5.12 14.48 -14.70
C ASP A 365 -6.17 14.67 -13.60
N ASN A 366 -6.43 13.62 -12.83
CA ASN A 366 -7.35 13.67 -11.70
C ASN A 366 -6.83 14.60 -10.59
N ALA A 367 -5.54 14.49 -10.23
CA ALA A 367 -4.92 15.36 -9.24
C ALA A 367 -4.95 16.82 -9.63
N LEU A 368 -4.63 17.15 -10.90
CA LEU A 368 -4.65 18.52 -11.43
C LEU A 368 -6.08 19.12 -11.44
N SER A 369 -7.10 18.28 -11.55
CA SER A 369 -8.50 18.71 -11.45
C SER A 369 -9.02 18.75 -10.00
N GLY A 370 -8.18 18.43 -8.99
CA GLY A 370 -8.58 18.37 -7.60
C GLY A 370 -9.48 17.18 -7.28
N GLY A 371 -9.35 16.08 -8.02
CA GLY A 371 -10.14 14.87 -7.83
C GLY A 371 -9.58 13.96 -6.72
N ASN A 372 -10.26 12.86 -6.46
CA ASN A 372 -9.99 11.96 -5.35
C ASN A 372 -9.16 10.71 -5.73
N PHE A 373 -8.59 10.63 -6.93
CA PHE A 373 -7.58 9.64 -7.29
C PHE A 373 -6.23 10.09 -6.73
N ALA A 374 -5.95 9.69 -5.49
CA ALA A 374 -4.93 10.32 -4.65
C ALA A 374 -3.51 9.82 -4.93
N GLY A 375 -3.35 8.67 -5.58
CA GLY A 375 -2.03 8.14 -5.89
C GLY A 375 -2.05 6.75 -6.48
N CYS A 376 -0.84 6.26 -6.78
CA CYS A 376 -0.64 4.88 -7.19
C CYS A 376 0.74 4.36 -6.76
N ASN A 377 0.85 3.03 -6.60
CA ASN A 377 2.09 2.32 -6.35
C ASN A 377 2.27 1.25 -7.45
N PHE A 378 3.29 1.38 -8.28
CA PHE A 378 3.56 0.32 -9.26
C PHE A 378 4.14 -0.93 -8.58
N TRP A 379 3.90 -2.08 -9.18
CA TRP A 379 4.49 -3.35 -8.75
C TRP A 379 5.59 -3.73 -9.72
N GLY A 380 6.84 -3.80 -9.26
CA GLY A 380 7.38 -3.46 -7.94
C GLY A 380 8.80 -2.98 -8.17
N TRP A 381 9.44 -2.39 -7.16
CA TRP A 381 10.80 -1.89 -7.29
C TRP A 381 11.82 -3.04 -7.25
N GLY A 382 12.50 -3.29 -8.35
CA GLY A 382 13.63 -4.22 -8.46
C GLY A 382 14.97 -3.55 -8.16
N GLY A 383 15.07 -2.25 -8.48
CA GLY A 383 16.24 -1.43 -8.17
C GLY A 383 17.54 -1.97 -8.78
N GLU A 384 18.57 -2.06 -7.94
CA GLU A 384 19.89 -2.55 -8.32
C GLU A 384 19.97 -4.08 -8.43
N ALA A 385 18.90 -4.82 -8.15
CA ALA A 385 18.94 -6.28 -8.19
C ALA A 385 19.27 -6.79 -9.60
N ASN A 386 20.06 -7.84 -9.63
CA ASN A 386 20.30 -8.62 -10.82
C ASN A 386 19.91 -10.08 -10.50
N PRO A 387 18.69 -10.51 -10.85
CA PRO A 387 18.22 -11.86 -10.52
C PRO A 387 19.09 -12.90 -11.23
N THR A 388 19.52 -13.93 -10.48
CA THR A 388 20.37 -15.00 -10.97
C THR A 388 19.56 -16.20 -11.46
N HIS A 389 18.33 -16.34 -10.97
CA HIS A 389 17.40 -17.40 -11.37
C HIS A 389 16.04 -16.80 -11.73
N GLN A 390 15.35 -17.41 -12.68
CA GLN A 390 13.98 -17.02 -13.01
C GLN A 390 13.01 -17.37 -11.87
N GLN A 391 13.17 -18.51 -11.22
CA GLN A 391 12.51 -18.86 -9.96
C GLN A 391 13.43 -18.47 -8.82
N TRP A 392 12.99 -17.54 -7.98
CA TRP A 392 13.78 -17.07 -6.84
C TRP A 392 14.24 -18.23 -5.93
N GLN A 393 15.47 -18.17 -5.48
CA GLN A 393 16.08 -19.13 -4.56
C GLN A 393 16.69 -18.40 -3.37
N VAL A 394 16.79 -19.10 -2.23
CA VAL A 394 17.45 -18.56 -1.05
C VAL A 394 18.88 -18.15 -1.37
N GLY A 395 19.21 -16.88 -1.14
CA GLY A 395 20.49 -16.27 -1.49
C GLY A 395 20.45 -15.40 -2.75
N ASP A 396 19.40 -15.48 -3.56
CA ASP A 396 19.19 -14.53 -4.65
C ASP A 396 18.84 -13.15 -4.11
N PRO A 397 19.18 -12.07 -4.84
CA PRO A 397 18.73 -10.74 -4.47
C PRO A 397 17.19 -10.65 -4.59
N TYR A 398 16.55 -9.94 -3.65
CA TYR A 398 15.14 -9.62 -3.78
C TYR A 398 14.92 -8.61 -4.91
N THR A 399 13.83 -8.81 -5.65
CA THR A 399 13.34 -7.92 -6.70
C THR A 399 11.93 -7.44 -6.38
N GLY A 400 11.28 -6.73 -7.29
CA GLY A 400 9.87 -6.38 -7.16
C GLY A 400 8.94 -7.59 -7.27
N ASP A 401 9.40 -8.67 -7.90
CA ASP A 401 8.67 -9.93 -8.05
C ASP A 401 8.95 -10.84 -6.84
N PRO A 402 7.95 -11.20 -6.01
CA PRO A 402 8.14 -12.13 -4.91
C PRO A 402 8.37 -13.58 -5.42
N ALA A 403 8.66 -14.49 -4.50
CA ALA A 403 9.17 -15.83 -4.83
C ALA A 403 8.22 -16.68 -5.69
N GLN A 404 6.90 -16.43 -5.68
CA GLN A 404 5.95 -17.16 -6.55
C GLN A 404 5.93 -16.64 -7.99
N GLU A 405 6.49 -15.48 -8.27
CA GLU A 405 6.55 -14.87 -9.60
C GLU A 405 7.89 -15.13 -10.27
N ALA A 406 7.88 -15.19 -11.60
CA ALA A 406 9.12 -15.22 -12.35
C ALA A 406 9.89 -13.91 -12.19
N GLN A 407 11.14 -13.99 -11.78
CA GLN A 407 11.96 -12.81 -11.50
C GLN A 407 12.21 -12.00 -12.78
N GLY A 408 11.85 -10.73 -12.77
CA GLY A 408 11.87 -9.83 -13.94
C GLY A 408 10.52 -9.68 -14.64
N LEU A 409 9.45 -10.36 -14.18
CA LEU A 409 8.11 -10.25 -14.77
C LEU A 409 7.57 -8.83 -14.69
N ASN A 410 7.51 -8.25 -13.49
CA ASN A 410 6.96 -6.92 -13.23
C ASN A 410 7.99 -5.93 -12.69
N SER A 411 9.13 -6.41 -12.20
CA SER A 411 10.16 -5.55 -11.58
C SER A 411 10.60 -4.41 -12.47
N VAL A 412 10.68 -3.21 -11.87
CA VAL A 412 11.34 -2.03 -12.46
C VAL A 412 12.75 -1.98 -11.90
N PHE A 413 13.73 -2.19 -12.74
CA PHE A 413 15.15 -2.15 -12.37
C PHE A 413 15.77 -0.77 -12.62
N SER A 414 16.87 -0.47 -11.94
CA SER A 414 17.63 0.78 -12.16
C SER A 414 18.15 0.92 -13.61
N THR A 415 18.26 -0.20 -14.31
CA THR A 415 18.65 -0.26 -15.73
C THR A 415 17.50 0.06 -16.69
N ASP A 416 16.24 0.11 -16.24
CA ASP A 416 15.06 0.42 -17.05
C ASP A 416 14.92 1.93 -17.27
N THR A 417 15.89 2.54 -17.93
CA THR A 417 16.03 3.99 -18.05
C THR A 417 14.81 4.67 -18.66
N THR A 418 14.12 4.03 -19.61
CA THR A 418 12.91 4.57 -20.24
C THR A 418 11.72 4.53 -19.30
N THR A 419 11.52 3.44 -18.53
CA THR A 419 10.49 3.35 -17.48
C THR A 419 10.74 4.38 -16.38
N ILE A 420 12.00 4.52 -15.94
CA ILE A 420 12.38 5.52 -14.92
C ILE A 420 12.11 6.94 -15.40
N GLN A 421 12.37 7.23 -16.68
CA GLN A 421 12.03 8.52 -17.26
C GLN A 421 10.51 8.78 -17.21
N VAL A 422 9.69 7.81 -17.58
CA VAL A 422 8.21 7.90 -17.47
C VAL A 422 7.79 8.20 -16.03
N ILE A 423 8.37 7.50 -15.06
CA ILE A 423 8.07 7.71 -13.63
C ILE A 423 8.39 9.16 -13.24
N ARG A 424 9.59 9.67 -13.55
CA ARG A 424 10.01 11.02 -13.21
C ARG A 424 9.10 12.09 -13.82
N GLU A 425 8.80 11.97 -15.12
CA GLU A 425 7.91 12.90 -15.84
C GLU A 425 6.53 13.01 -15.15
N GLN A 426 5.97 11.88 -14.71
CA GLN A 426 4.65 11.87 -14.11
C GLN A 426 4.66 12.29 -12.62
N VAL A 427 5.71 11.97 -11.89
CA VAL A 427 5.92 12.49 -10.52
C VAL A 427 5.99 14.02 -10.53
N GLU A 428 6.74 14.63 -11.47
CA GLU A 428 6.80 16.09 -11.62
C GLU A 428 5.43 16.68 -11.93
N ARG A 429 4.68 16.04 -12.82
CA ARG A 429 3.34 16.44 -13.21
C ARG A 429 2.36 16.40 -12.03
N ILE A 430 2.35 15.31 -11.26
CA ILE A 430 1.52 15.16 -10.05
C ILE A 430 1.95 16.14 -8.98
N GLY A 431 3.24 16.33 -8.76
CA GLY A 431 3.79 17.30 -7.81
C GLY A 431 3.42 18.76 -8.11
N SER A 432 2.95 19.06 -9.31
CA SER A 432 2.43 20.40 -9.67
C SER A 432 0.98 20.61 -9.21
N ALA A 433 0.22 19.54 -8.96
CA ALA A 433 -1.18 19.63 -8.51
C ALA A 433 -1.34 20.17 -7.08
N GLY A 434 -0.29 20.11 -6.26
CA GLY A 434 -0.29 20.61 -4.87
C GLY A 434 0.22 22.06 -4.71
N LYS A 435 0.56 22.71 -5.84
CA LYS A 435 1.06 24.09 -5.85
C LYS A 435 -0.03 25.08 -6.22
#